data_c49c74f035d6d11bc3231e074b5a0de1
#
_entry.id   c49c74f035d6d11bc3231e074b5a0de1
#
_cell.length_a   1.000
_cell.length_b   1.000
_cell.length_c   1.000
_cell.angle_alpha   90.00
_cell.angle_beta   90.00
_cell.angle_gamma   90.00
#
_symmetry.space_group_name_H-M   'P 1'
#
loop_
_entity.id
_entity.type
_entity.pdbx_description
1 polymer ?
#
loop_
_entity_poly.entity_id
_entity_poly.type
_entity_poly.pdbx_seq_one_letter_code
_entity_poly.pdbx_strand_id
1 'polypeptide(L)'
;MEPNNNHQSPPQTTTTAAKKLKNNLVFRSKWAEVNGAMGDLGTYIPIVLALTLASDLDLGTTLIFTGVYNFLTGAIYGVPMPVQPMKSIAAVAISDPDFGIPEAMAAGICTGVILFVLGVTGLMRLAYRLIPLPVVRGIQLAQGLSFAMTAVKYIRKVQDFSKSKAKGNRDWMGLDGLVLAIVCVCFIVIVNGAGDEDENENEDDHHDQNDNCVVNGDDQERKWRKIVASLPSAFMVFLLGVILAIIREPKVIKGFKFGPSSMQVVKISKSAWKRGFVKGTIPQLPLSILNSVIAVCKLSTDLFPEKSVTVTSVSVTVGLMNLTGCWFGAMPCCHGAGGLAGQYKFGGRSGGCVALLGATKLVLGLVLGGSIVKILSAFPVGVLGVLLLFAGIELAMCARDMKSKHESFVVLVCTAVSLVGSSAALGFVTGMVAHLLLRLRKLGGPKRVGSISSFWMNNP
;
A
#
# COMPACT_ATOMS: atom_id res chain seq x y z
N MET A 1 -27.61 -19.50 -52.89
CA MET A 1 -27.99 -18.29 -52.13
C MET A 1 -27.54 -18.53 -50.68
N GLU A 2 -26.34 -18.08 -50.36
CA GLU A 2 -25.78 -18.14 -48.98
C GLU A 2 -26.09 -16.79 -48.29
N PRO A 3 -26.52 -16.79 -47.03
CA PRO A 3 -26.69 -15.53 -46.31
C PRO A 3 -25.33 -15.11 -45.69
N ASN A 4 -24.89 -13.96 -46.14
CA ASN A 4 -23.70 -13.24 -45.69
C ASN A 4 -23.94 -12.69 -44.29
N ASN A 5 -23.39 -13.31 -43.24
CA ASN A 5 -23.41 -12.81 -41.86
C ASN A 5 -22.19 -11.92 -41.60
N ASN A 6 -22.30 -10.66 -41.95
CA ASN A 6 -21.39 -9.61 -41.48
C ASN A 6 -21.67 -9.29 -40.02
N HIS A 7 -21.00 -9.96 -39.08
CA HIS A 7 -20.85 -9.48 -37.71
C HIS A 7 -19.91 -8.28 -37.70
N GLN A 8 -20.44 -7.10 -37.86
CA GLN A 8 -19.77 -5.86 -37.55
C GLN A 8 -19.62 -5.78 -36.02
N SER A 9 -18.37 -5.89 -35.53
CA SER A 9 -18.01 -5.53 -34.17
C SER A 9 -18.38 -4.07 -33.91
N PRO A 10 -19.00 -3.71 -32.74
CA PRO A 10 -19.37 -2.35 -32.46
C PRO A 10 -18.13 -1.43 -32.46
N PRO A 11 -18.24 -0.19 -32.97
CA PRO A 11 -17.12 0.72 -33.06
C PRO A 11 -16.54 1.00 -31.67
N GLN A 12 -15.26 0.72 -31.46
CA GLN A 12 -14.50 1.15 -30.29
C GLN A 12 -14.51 2.69 -30.27
N THR A 13 -15.42 3.27 -29.48
CA THR A 13 -15.42 4.71 -29.20
C THR A 13 -14.08 5.05 -28.52
N THR A 14 -13.22 5.78 -29.22
CA THR A 14 -12.03 6.42 -28.69
C THR A 14 -12.45 7.35 -27.56
N THR A 15 -12.45 6.84 -26.34
CA THR A 15 -12.69 7.64 -25.14
C THR A 15 -11.54 8.61 -25.02
N THR A 16 -11.82 9.90 -25.20
CA THR A 16 -10.84 10.99 -25.05
C THR A 16 -10.11 10.79 -23.70
N ALA A 17 -8.78 10.97 -23.64
CA ALA A 17 -7.97 10.79 -22.44
C ALA A 17 -8.59 11.49 -21.21
N ALA A 18 -9.15 12.68 -21.41
CA ALA A 18 -9.89 13.44 -20.39
C ALA A 18 -11.10 12.67 -19.81
N LYS A 19 -11.85 11.94 -20.65
CA LYS A 19 -12.99 11.13 -20.20
C LYS A 19 -12.52 9.93 -19.36
N LYS A 20 -11.39 9.31 -19.74
CA LYS A 20 -10.78 8.21 -18.97
C LYS A 20 -10.31 8.70 -17.58
N LEU A 21 -9.61 9.85 -17.52
CA LEU A 21 -9.18 10.45 -16.26
C LEU A 21 -10.38 10.78 -15.34
N LYS A 22 -11.44 11.39 -15.90
CA LYS A 22 -12.66 11.68 -15.15
C LYS A 22 -13.30 10.41 -14.61
N ASN A 23 -13.43 9.36 -15.44
CA ASN A 23 -14.01 8.08 -15.01
C ASN A 23 -13.20 7.37 -13.93
N ASN A 24 -11.86 7.52 -13.94
CA ASN A 24 -10.99 6.96 -12.91
C ASN A 24 -11.20 7.61 -11.53
N LEU A 25 -11.64 8.86 -11.48
CA LEU A 25 -11.87 9.64 -10.25
C LEU A 25 -13.30 9.52 -9.69
N VAL A 26 -14.20 8.84 -10.40
CA VAL A 26 -15.59 8.69 -9.95
C VAL A 26 -15.64 7.73 -8.75
N PHE A 27 -16.27 8.17 -7.67
CA PHE A 27 -16.54 7.32 -6.51
C PHE A 27 -17.58 6.25 -6.85
N ARG A 28 -17.30 4.99 -6.53
CA ARG A 28 -18.29 3.92 -6.60
C ARG A 28 -19.30 4.03 -5.45
N SER A 29 -18.82 4.31 -4.24
CA SER A 29 -19.63 4.59 -3.05
C SER A 29 -18.98 5.69 -2.24
N LYS A 30 -19.68 6.76 -1.90
CA LYS A 30 -19.10 7.93 -1.22
C LYS A 30 -18.46 7.55 0.14
N TRP A 31 -19.20 6.85 0.98
CA TRP A 31 -18.73 6.49 2.32
C TRP A 31 -17.67 5.40 2.31
N ALA A 32 -17.79 4.39 1.43
CA ALA A 32 -16.79 3.35 1.29
C ALA A 32 -15.44 3.91 0.78
N GLU A 33 -15.46 4.84 -0.17
CA GLU A 33 -14.23 5.48 -0.66
C GLU A 33 -13.55 6.37 0.40
N VAL A 34 -14.35 7.10 1.21
CA VAL A 34 -13.83 7.87 2.35
C VAL A 34 -13.20 6.93 3.38
N ASN A 35 -13.89 5.83 3.71
CA ASN A 35 -13.38 4.80 4.62
C ASN A 35 -12.10 4.17 4.08
N GLY A 36 -12.09 3.79 2.80
CA GLY A 36 -10.92 3.25 2.11
C GLY A 36 -9.71 4.19 2.15
N ALA A 37 -9.92 5.50 1.98
CA ALA A 37 -8.84 6.48 2.04
C ALA A 37 -8.06 6.46 3.36
N MET A 38 -8.70 6.05 4.47
CA MET A 38 -8.06 5.93 5.79
C MET A 38 -7.18 4.68 5.91
N GLY A 39 -7.35 3.67 5.06
CA GLY A 39 -6.62 2.40 5.12
C GLY A 39 -5.11 2.51 4.95
N ASP A 40 -4.61 3.58 4.33
CA ASP A 40 -3.17 3.83 4.18
C ASP A 40 -2.53 4.50 5.41
N LEU A 41 -3.31 5.15 6.27
CA LEU A 41 -2.79 6.01 7.35
C LEU A 41 -1.96 5.23 8.37
N GLY A 42 -2.31 3.98 8.64
CA GLY A 42 -1.56 3.08 9.52
C GLY A 42 -0.12 2.83 9.05
N THR A 43 0.14 2.88 7.75
CA THR A 43 1.49 2.75 7.17
C THR A 43 2.18 4.10 7.03
N TYR A 44 1.45 5.10 6.55
CA TYR A 44 2.00 6.40 6.19
C TYR A 44 2.43 7.23 7.40
N ILE A 45 1.52 7.44 8.36
CA ILE A 45 1.72 8.38 9.48
C ILE A 45 2.93 7.99 10.34
N PRO A 46 3.10 6.73 10.80
CA PRO A 46 4.23 6.40 11.68
C PRO A 46 5.60 6.66 11.04
N ILE A 47 5.74 6.34 9.75
CA ILE A 47 7.02 6.49 9.04
C ILE A 47 7.33 7.98 8.81
N VAL A 48 6.33 8.75 8.35
CA VAL A 48 6.53 10.17 8.07
C VAL A 48 6.77 10.95 9.36
N LEU A 49 6.05 10.61 10.44
CA LEU A 49 6.26 11.20 11.75
C LEU A 49 7.68 10.89 12.29
N ALA A 50 8.13 9.64 12.15
CA ALA A 50 9.48 9.26 12.56
C ALA A 50 10.56 10.01 11.77
N LEU A 51 10.40 10.16 10.45
CA LEU A 51 11.31 10.95 9.61
C LEU A 51 11.33 12.43 10.01
N THR A 52 10.17 13.01 10.30
CA THR A 52 10.08 14.42 10.74
C THR A 52 10.75 14.64 12.09
N LEU A 53 10.56 13.71 13.05
CA LEU A 53 11.10 13.84 14.40
C LEU A 53 12.57 13.45 14.54
N ALA A 54 13.06 12.54 13.69
CA ALA A 54 14.43 12.02 13.78
C ALA A 54 15.40 12.68 12.78
N SER A 55 14.91 13.16 11.64
CA SER A 55 15.75 13.64 10.54
C SER A 55 15.38 15.05 10.06
N ASP A 56 14.49 15.76 10.80
CA ASP A 56 14.02 17.11 10.46
C ASP A 56 13.38 17.23 9.06
N LEU A 57 12.71 16.16 8.60
CA LEU A 57 11.96 16.19 7.35
C LEU A 57 10.84 17.24 7.41
N ASP A 58 10.76 18.11 6.40
CA ASP A 58 9.63 19.04 6.28
C ASP A 58 8.35 18.30 5.91
N LEU A 59 7.46 18.14 6.90
CA LEU A 59 6.20 17.46 6.72
C LEU A 59 5.25 18.20 5.79
N GLY A 60 5.23 19.55 5.83
CA GLY A 60 4.35 20.34 4.97
C GLY A 60 4.68 20.15 3.49
N THR A 61 5.96 20.29 3.11
CA THR A 61 6.43 20.01 1.76
C THR A 61 6.12 18.56 1.34
N THR A 62 6.37 17.60 2.23
CA THR A 62 6.06 16.19 1.98
C THR A 62 4.57 15.95 1.72
N LEU A 63 3.67 16.58 2.49
CA LEU A 63 2.22 16.46 2.30
C LEU A 63 1.77 17.08 0.98
N ILE A 64 2.33 18.22 0.58
CA ILE A 64 2.00 18.88 -0.69
C ILE A 64 2.37 17.95 -1.86
N PHE A 65 3.62 17.48 -1.93
CA PHE A 65 4.07 16.61 -3.03
C PHE A 65 3.34 15.28 -3.05
N THR A 66 3.24 14.59 -1.91
CA THR A 66 2.51 13.30 -1.86
C THR A 66 1.01 13.48 -2.06
N GLY A 67 0.45 14.63 -1.73
CA GLY A 67 -0.94 15.00 -2.04
C GLY A 67 -1.17 15.07 -3.55
N VAL A 68 -0.32 15.82 -4.26
CA VAL A 68 -0.37 15.91 -5.72
C VAL A 68 -0.16 14.53 -6.36
N TYR A 69 0.81 13.76 -5.89
CA TYR A 69 1.10 12.44 -6.44
C TYR A 69 -0.05 11.44 -6.23
N ASN A 70 -0.70 11.44 -5.07
CA ASN A 70 -1.88 10.61 -4.83
C ASN A 70 -3.03 10.98 -5.76
N PHE A 71 -3.28 12.28 -5.96
CA PHE A 71 -4.30 12.75 -6.88
C PHE A 71 -4.02 12.29 -8.32
N LEU A 72 -2.79 12.50 -8.80
CA LEU A 72 -2.36 12.06 -10.13
C LEU A 72 -2.43 10.54 -10.28
N THR A 73 -2.01 9.78 -9.26
CA THR A 73 -2.09 8.31 -9.25
C THR A 73 -3.53 7.83 -9.42
N GLY A 74 -4.47 8.41 -8.66
CA GLY A 74 -5.90 8.10 -8.77
C GLY A 74 -6.43 8.39 -10.16
N ALA A 75 -6.07 9.55 -10.74
CA ALA A 75 -6.48 9.96 -12.08
C ALA A 75 -5.91 9.03 -13.17
N ILE A 76 -4.63 8.64 -13.08
CA ILE A 76 -3.96 7.82 -14.10
C ILE A 76 -4.44 6.38 -14.06
N TYR A 77 -4.45 5.76 -12.88
CA TYR A 77 -4.65 4.30 -12.73
C TYR A 77 -6.10 3.91 -12.43
N GLY A 78 -6.87 4.77 -11.79
CA GLY A 78 -8.27 4.49 -11.42
C GLY A 78 -8.41 3.41 -10.35
N VAL A 79 -7.34 3.12 -9.59
CA VAL A 79 -7.31 2.18 -8.47
C VAL A 79 -6.83 2.89 -7.19
N PRO A 80 -7.21 2.43 -6.00
CA PRO A 80 -6.83 3.02 -4.73
C PRO A 80 -5.38 2.64 -4.37
N MET A 81 -4.40 3.18 -5.08
CA MET A 81 -2.98 2.87 -4.96
C MET A 81 -2.22 4.07 -4.36
N PRO A 82 -2.05 4.15 -3.03
CA PRO A 82 -1.49 5.32 -2.39
C PRO A 82 0.03 5.44 -2.56
N VAL A 83 0.50 6.68 -2.43
CA VAL A 83 1.92 7.02 -2.40
C VAL A 83 2.42 6.97 -0.97
N GLN A 84 3.45 6.15 -0.75
CA GLN A 84 4.03 5.83 0.56
C GLN A 84 5.53 6.15 0.61
N PRO A 85 6.11 6.33 1.83
CA PRO A 85 7.55 6.49 2.00
C PRO A 85 8.34 5.28 1.51
N MET A 86 9.51 5.51 0.93
CA MET A 86 10.50 4.47 0.63
C MET A 86 11.10 3.94 1.94
N LYS A 87 10.71 2.73 2.35
CA LYS A 87 10.93 2.19 3.70
C LYS A 87 12.40 2.00 4.06
N SER A 88 13.24 1.51 3.14
CA SER A 88 14.66 1.32 3.43
C SER A 88 15.40 2.65 3.59
N ILE A 89 15.09 3.66 2.76
CA ILE A 89 15.65 4.99 2.90
C ILE A 89 15.20 5.63 4.22
N ALA A 90 13.90 5.52 4.53
CA ALA A 90 13.35 6.02 5.78
C ALA A 90 14.00 5.35 7.00
N ALA A 91 14.18 4.03 6.97
CA ALA A 91 14.81 3.29 8.07
C ALA A 91 16.25 3.74 8.34
N VAL A 92 17.03 3.98 7.29
CA VAL A 92 18.41 4.48 7.43
C VAL A 92 18.40 5.92 7.97
N ALA A 93 17.54 6.80 7.42
CA ALA A 93 17.45 8.18 7.86
C ALA A 93 17.03 8.33 9.33
N ILE A 94 16.25 7.37 9.87
CA ILE A 94 15.82 7.37 11.27
C ILE A 94 16.90 6.77 12.19
N SER A 95 17.69 5.79 11.71
CA SER A 95 18.62 5.01 12.54
C SER A 95 20.08 5.47 12.50
N ASP A 96 20.50 6.17 11.45
CA ASP A 96 21.87 6.62 11.23
C ASP A 96 21.96 8.15 11.33
N PRO A 97 22.56 8.70 12.40
CA PRO A 97 22.69 10.15 12.60
C PRO A 97 23.46 10.87 11.48
N ASP A 98 24.35 10.15 10.77
CA ASP A 98 25.12 10.70 9.66
C ASP A 98 24.39 10.67 8.32
N PHE A 99 23.15 10.17 8.29
CA PHE A 99 22.29 10.07 7.12
C PHE A 99 21.12 11.05 7.24
N GLY A 100 21.36 12.29 6.89
CA GLY A 100 20.38 13.37 6.98
C GLY A 100 19.49 13.51 5.73
N ILE A 101 18.81 14.65 5.65
CA ILE A 101 17.92 14.99 4.52
C ILE A 101 18.68 14.99 3.17
N PRO A 102 19.87 15.59 3.02
CA PRO A 102 20.59 15.56 1.74
C PRO A 102 20.88 14.13 1.24
N GLU A 103 21.26 13.22 2.13
CA GLU A 103 21.52 11.82 1.82
C GLU A 103 20.22 11.08 1.43
N ALA A 104 19.15 11.32 2.16
CA ALA A 104 17.83 10.73 1.87
C ALA A 104 17.29 11.19 0.51
N MET A 105 17.43 12.48 0.20
CA MET A 105 17.03 13.04 -1.11
C MET A 105 17.90 12.48 -2.24
N ALA A 106 19.22 12.40 -2.05
CA ALA A 106 20.13 11.76 -3.02
C ALA A 106 19.73 10.31 -3.28
N ALA A 107 19.43 9.55 -2.23
CA ALA A 107 18.97 8.17 -2.36
C ALA A 107 17.64 8.06 -3.13
N GLY A 108 16.69 8.94 -2.85
CA GLY A 108 15.42 9.02 -3.56
C GLY A 108 15.59 9.32 -5.05
N ILE A 109 16.41 10.32 -5.39
CA ILE A 109 16.71 10.70 -6.77
C ILE A 109 17.41 9.55 -7.51
N CYS A 110 18.45 8.94 -6.94
CA CYS A 110 19.14 7.81 -7.57
C CYS A 110 18.21 6.61 -7.79
N THR A 111 17.40 6.26 -6.81
CA THR A 111 16.39 5.20 -6.96
C THR A 111 15.37 5.57 -8.03
N GLY A 112 14.92 6.83 -8.06
CA GLY A 112 14.01 7.38 -9.07
C GLY A 112 14.57 7.29 -10.49
N VAL A 113 15.83 7.69 -10.69
CA VAL A 113 16.52 7.56 -12.00
C VAL A 113 16.54 6.12 -12.46
N ILE A 114 16.94 5.18 -11.60
CA ILE A 114 17.05 3.77 -11.97
C ILE A 114 15.67 3.21 -12.34
N LEU A 115 14.64 3.47 -11.54
CA LEU A 115 13.28 3.00 -11.84
C LEU A 115 12.72 3.64 -13.11
N PHE A 116 12.99 4.92 -13.35
CA PHE A 116 12.58 5.61 -14.57
C PHE A 116 13.23 4.96 -15.80
N VAL A 117 14.54 4.73 -15.76
CA VAL A 117 15.28 4.07 -16.86
C VAL A 117 14.76 2.65 -17.08
N LEU A 118 14.58 1.84 -16.04
CA LEU A 118 14.02 0.49 -16.15
C LEU A 118 12.60 0.50 -16.76
N GLY A 119 11.79 1.51 -16.42
CA GLY A 119 10.45 1.68 -16.97
C GLY A 119 10.50 2.04 -18.47
N VAL A 120 11.21 3.11 -18.84
CA VAL A 120 11.26 3.62 -20.21
C VAL A 120 11.90 2.62 -21.16
N THR A 121 12.97 1.93 -20.75
CA THR A 121 13.65 0.90 -21.57
C THR A 121 12.86 -0.40 -21.69
N GLY A 122 11.78 -0.58 -20.90
CA GLY A 122 11.01 -1.82 -20.89
C GLY A 122 11.67 -2.97 -20.12
N LEU A 123 12.86 -2.79 -19.55
CA LEU A 123 13.55 -3.80 -18.73
C LEU A 123 12.70 -4.20 -17.49
N MET A 124 11.87 -3.30 -16.97
CA MET A 124 10.95 -3.61 -15.89
C MET A 124 9.90 -4.66 -16.33
N ARG A 125 9.44 -4.63 -17.58
CA ARG A 125 8.52 -5.67 -18.12
C ARG A 125 9.22 -7.02 -18.24
N LEU A 126 10.50 -7.02 -18.63
CA LEU A 126 11.30 -8.25 -18.67
C LEU A 126 11.46 -8.83 -17.24
N ALA A 127 11.82 -7.99 -16.27
CA ALA A 127 11.91 -8.43 -14.87
C ALA A 127 10.60 -9.04 -14.37
N TYR A 128 9.46 -8.40 -14.65
CA TYR A 128 8.13 -8.91 -14.27
C TYR A 128 7.83 -10.30 -14.88
N ARG A 129 8.18 -10.52 -16.16
CA ARG A 129 7.96 -11.81 -16.83
C ARG A 129 8.86 -12.94 -16.32
N LEU A 130 10.06 -12.60 -15.84
CA LEU A 130 11.02 -13.58 -15.33
C LEU A 130 10.73 -14.03 -13.91
N ILE A 131 9.93 -13.26 -13.15
CA ILE A 131 9.66 -13.57 -11.75
C ILE A 131 8.40 -14.45 -11.63
N PRO A 132 8.53 -15.69 -11.10
CA PRO A 132 7.41 -16.59 -10.94
C PRO A 132 6.39 -16.07 -9.92
N LEU A 133 5.09 -16.31 -10.17
CA LEU A 133 4.00 -15.91 -9.29
C LEU A 133 4.20 -16.34 -7.82
N PRO A 134 4.63 -17.59 -7.49
CA PRO A 134 4.87 -17.97 -6.10
C PRO A 134 5.90 -17.10 -5.38
N VAL A 135 6.91 -16.58 -6.09
CA VAL A 135 7.90 -15.65 -5.49
C VAL A 135 7.27 -14.29 -5.18
N VAL A 136 6.43 -13.78 -6.09
CA VAL A 136 5.67 -12.52 -5.86
C VAL A 136 4.76 -12.68 -4.65
N ARG A 137 4.01 -13.79 -4.56
CA ARG A 137 3.13 -14.12 -3.42
C ARG A 137 3.91 -14.26 -2.11
N GLY A 138 5.09 -14.88 -2.16
CA GLY A 138 5.97 -14.97 -0.98
C GLY A 138 6.42 -13.61 -0.46
N ILE A 139 6.72 -12.65 -1.35
CA ILE A 139 7.05 -11.28 -0.99
C ILE A 139 5.83 -10.53 -0.42
N GLN A 140 4.65 -10.69 -1.03
CA GLN A 140 3.41 -10.10 -0.52
C GLN A 140 3.07 -10.64 0.87
N LEU A 141 3.15 -11.95 1.08
CA LEU A 141 2.94 -12.58 2.38
C LEU A 141 3.93 -12.10 3.42
N ALA A 142 5.23 -12.06 3.09
CA ALA A 142 6.26 -11.54 3.98
C ALA A 142 6.00 -10.08 4.38
N GLN A 143 5.63 -9.24 3.43
CA GLN A 143 5.34 -7.83 3.68
C GLN A 143 4.06 -7.66 4.52
N GLY A 144 3.01 -8.43 4.25
CA GLY A 144 1.77 -8.42 5.02
C GLY A 144 1.99 -8.85 6.47
N LEU A 145 2.71 -9.96 6.69
CA LEU A 145 3.07 -10.43 8.04
C LEU A 145 3.99 -9.44 8.77
N SER A 146 4.92 -8.80 8.07
CA SER A 146 5.77 -7.74 8.63
C SER A 146 4.93 -6.55 9.13
N PHE A 147 3.90 -6.16 8.38
CA PHE A 147 2.96 -5.12 8.80
C PHE A 147 2.14 -5.57 10.02
N ALA A 148 1.61 -6.79 10.02
CA ALA A 148 0.86 -7.32 11.14
C ALA A 148 1.72 -7.40 12.43
N MET A 149 2.96 -7.86 12.33
CA MET A 149 3.89 -7.88 13.47
C MET A 149 4.21 -6.47 13.98
N THR A 150 4.41 -5.52 13.08
CA THR A 150 4.65 -4.10 13.43
C THR A 150 3.40 -3.50 14.08
N ALA A 151 2.23 -3.81 13.57
CA ALA A 151 0.94 -3.38 14.11
C ALA A 151 0.73 -3.88 15.55
N VAL A 152 0.96 -5.17 15.80
CA VAL A 152 0.92 -5.75 17.16
C VAL A 152 1.93 -5.06 18.09
N LYS A 153 3.13 -4.73 17.57
CA LYS A 153 4.12 -3.96 18.33
C LYS A 153 3.62 -2.56 18.68
N TYR A 154 2.96 -1.87 17.75
CA TYR A 154 2.37 -0.54 17.97
C TYR A 154 1.20 -0.59 18.96
N ILE A 155 0.39 -1.65 18.93
CA ILE A 155 -0.71 -1.86 19.88
C ILE A 155 -0.16 -2.13 21.28
N ARG A 156 0.83 -3.01 21.43
CA ARG A 156 1.33 -3.48 22.75
C ARG A 156 2.32 -2.52 23.41
N LYS A 157 3.08 -1.73 22.64
CA LYS A 157 4.19 -0.93 23.15
C LYS A 157 4.04 0.54 22.80
N VAL A 158 4.40 1.40 23.75
CA VAL A 158 4.55 2.83 23.49
C VAL A 158 5.76 3.05 22.60
N GLN A 159 5.61 3.82 21.52
CA GLN A 159 6.67 4.09 20.56
C GLN A 159 7.29 5.46 20.81
N ASP A 160 8.60 5.54 20.70
CA ASP A 160 9.34 6.79 20.57
C ASP A 160 9.80 6.92 19.11
N PHE A 161 9.06 7.70 18.33
CA PHE A 161 9.36 7.88 16.92
C PHE A 161 10.67 8.64 16.69
N SER A 162 11.08 9.51 17.61
CA SER A 162 12.36 10.24 17.49
C SER A 162 13.58 9.33 17.62
N LYS A 163 13.47 8.24 18.41
CA LYS A 163 14.54 7.25 18.63
C LYS A 163 14.29 5.91 17.93
N SER A 164 13.19 5.78 17.21
CA SER A 164 12.75 4.51 16.58
C SER A 164 12.75 3.30 17.51
N LYS A 165 12.46 3.52 18.80
CA LYS A 165 12.49 2.48 19.85
C LYS A 165 11.18 2.45 20.63
N ALA A 166 10.85 1.28 21.16
CA ALA A 166 9.76 1.14 22.11
C ALA A 166 10.23 1.62 23.50
N LYS A 167 9.45 2.50 24.16
CA LYS A 167 9.72 3.01 25.51
C LYS A 167 9.33 2.03 26.61
N GLY A 168 8.41 1.10 26.33
CA GLY A 168 7.88 0.15 27.31
C GLY A 168 6.56 -0.46 26.84
N ASN A 169 5.92 -1.21 27.72
CA ASN A 169 4.60 -1.73 27.46
C ASN A 169 3.55 -0.59 27.54
N ARG A 170 2.49 -0.73 26.75
CA ARG A 170 1.36 0.21 26.80
C ARG A 170 0.51 -0.10 28.01
N ASP A 171 0.04 0.95 28.70
CA ASP A 171 -0.90 0.82 29.81
C ASP A 171 -2.23 0.23 29.32
N TRP A 172 -2.91 -0.49 30.20
CA TRP A 172 -4.21 -1.08 29.87
C TRP A 172 -5.27 -0.02 29.62
N MET A 173 -5.29 1.02 30.44
CA MET A 173 -6.30 2.07 30.40
C MET A 173 -5.70 3.41 29.94
N GLY A 174 -6.54 4.36 29.51
CA GLY A 174 -6.12 5.69 29.09
C GLY A 174 -6.49 6.00 27.62
N LEU A 175 -6.22 7.25 27.23
CA LEU A 175 -6.56 7.77 25.88
C LEU A 175 -5.74 7.15 24.74
N ASP A 176 -4.69 6.40 25.07
CA ASP A 176 -3.91 5.57 24.15
C ASP A 176 -3.64 4.20 24.80
N GLY A 177 -4.65 3.65 25.51
CA GLY A 177 -4.57 2.39 26.24
C GLY A 177 -4.74 1.16 25.34
N LEU A 178 -4.32 -0.02 25.88
CA LEU A 178 -4.47 -1.30 25.18
C LEU A 178 -5.95 -1.65 24.96
N VAL A 179 -6.80 -1.38 25.94
CA VAL A 179 -8.25 -1.63 25.84
C VAL A 179 -8.87 -0.84 24.68
N LEU A 180 -8.49 0.42 24.48
CA LEU A 180 -8.95 1.21 23.34
C LEU A 180 -8.58 0.55 22.00
N ALA A 181 -7.33 0.09 21.86
CA ALA A 181 -6.89 -0.60 20.64
C ALA A 181 -7.66 -1.91 20.41
N ILE A 182 -7.90 -2.70 21.47
CA ILE A 182 -8.68 -3.94 21.37
C ILE A 182 -10.13 -3.63 20.96
N VAL A 183 -10.77 -2.63 21.56
CA VAL A 183 -12.13 -2.21 21.17
C VAL A 183 -12.17 -1.79 19.69
N CYS A 184 -11.18 -1.04 19.22
CA CYS A 184 -11.08 -0.67 17.80
C CYS A 184 -10.89 -1.90 16.89
N VAL A 185 -10.09 -2.89 17.27
CA VAL A 185 -9.94 -4.16 16.53
C VAL A 185 -11.29 -4.88 16.47
N CYS A 186 -11.94 -5.09 17.61
CA CYS A 186 -13.25 -5.76 17.67
C CYS A 186 -14.30 -5.03 16.83
N PHE A 187 -14.33 -3.70 16.90
CA PHE A 187 -15.25 -2.89 16.10
C PHE A 187 -15.03 -3.10 14.59
N ILE A 188 -13.77 -3.05 14.11
CA ILE A 188 -13.47 -3.27 12.69
C ILE A 188 -13.82 -4.70 12.27
N VAL A 189 -13.54 -5.72 13.09
CA VAL A 189 -13.89 -7.12 12.78
C VAL A 189 -15.41 -7.28 12.68
N ILE A 190 -16.19 -6.69 13.59
CA ILE A 190 -17.66 -6.77 13.55
C ILE A 190 -18.22 -6.08 12.32
N VAL A 191 -17.66 -4.92 11.94
CA VAL A 191 -18.17 -4.12 10.82
C VAL A 191 -17.73 -4.68 9.46
N ASN A 192 -16.45 -5.04 9.31
CA ASN A 192 -15.88 -5.41 8.01
C ASN A 192 -15.72 -6.92 7.78
N GLY A 193 -15.99 -7.76 8.78
CA GLY A 193 -15.80 -9.20 8.66
C GLY A 193 -14.39 -9.62 8.25
N ALA A 194 -14.28 -10.83 7.69
CA ALA A 194 -13.04 -11.35 7.14
C ALA A 194 -12.74 -10.82 5.71
N GLY A 195 -13.74 -10.35 4.98
CA GLY A 195 -13.65 -9.87 3.57
C GLY A 195 -14.82 -10.39 2.73
N ASP A 196 -14.68 -10.36 1.43
CA ASP A 196 -15.71 -10.49 0.38
C ASP A 196 -16.53 -11.81 0.33
N GLU A 197 -16.62 -12.58 1.40
CA GLU A 197 -17.51 -13.76 1.44
C GLU A 197 -19.00 -13.38 1.30
N ASP A 198 -19.36 -12.15 1.63
CA ASP A 198 -20.76 -11.67 1.57
C ASP A 198 -21.22 -11.24 0.16
N GLU A 199 -20.30 -11.08 -0.83
CA GLU A 199 -20.70 -10.71 -2.20
C GLU A 199 -21.18 -11.92 -3.03
N ASN A 200 -20.74 -13.14 -2.69
CA ASN A 200 -21.14 -14.36 -3.41
C ASN A 200 -22.50 -14.91 -2.99
N GLU A 201 -23.00 -14.56 -1.79
CA GLU A 201 -24.35 -14.98 -1.36
C GLU A 201 -25.47 -14.18 -2.07
N ASN A 202 -25.16 -13.07 -2.75
CA ASN A 202 -26.17 -12.26 -3.45
C ASN A 202 -26.38 -12.64 -4.92
N GLU A 203 -25.56 -13.51 -5.53
CA GLU A 203 -25.73 -13.95 -6.92
C GLU A 203 -26.52 -15.25 -7.05
N ASP A 204 -26.65 -16.06 -6.00
CA ASP A 204 -27.38 -17.33 -6.04
C ASP A 204 -28.89 -17.18 -5.74
N ASP A 205 -29.35 -16.00 -5.27
CA ASP A 205 -30.77 -15.76 -4.88
C ASP A 205 -31.70 -15.40 -6.07
N HIS A 206 -31.30 -15.56 -7.34
CA HIS A 206 -32.15 -15.25 -8.49
C HIS A 206 -32.86 -16.47 -9.12
N HIS A 207 -32.81 -17.66 -8.52
CA HIS A 207 -33.57 -18.79 -8.99
C HIS A 207 -34.23 -19.56 -7.84
N ASP A 208 -35.32 -19.00 -7.29
CA ASP A 208 -36.49 -19.79 -6.86
C ASP A 208 -37.61 -18.84 -6.42
N GLN A 209 -38.53 -18.56 -7.33
CA GLN A 209 -39.88 -18.07 -7.02
C GLN A 209 -40.74 -19.30 -6.78
N ASN A 210 -40.83 -19.76 -5.53
CA ASN A 210 -42.02 -20.38 -4.93
C ASN A 210 -41.62 -21.00 -3.58
N ASP A 211 -41.86 -20.25 -2.52
CA ASP A 211 -42.43 -20.86 -1.31
C ASP A 211 -42.81 -19.73 -0.32
N ASN A 212 -44.11 -19.58 -0.15
CA ASN A 212 -44.70 -18.87 0.97
C ASN A 212 -44.44 -19.69 2.24
N CYS A 213 -43.62 -19.18 3.16
CA CYS A 213 -43.92 -19.26 4.61
C CYS A 213 -42.74 -18.79 5.47
N VAL A 214 -43.03 -17.94 6.45
CA VAL A 214 -42.24 -17.56 7.64
C VAL A 214 -41.08 -16.62 7.38
N VAL A 215 -41.37 -15.34 7.15
CA VAL A 215 -40.39 -14.26 7.01
C VAL A 215 -40.68 -13.20 8.07
N ASN A 216 -40.03 -13.23 9.22
CA ASN A 216 -39.97 -12.04 10.10
C ASN A 216 -38.67 -11.91 10.93
N GLY A 217 -37.81 -12.94 11.02
CA GLY A 217 -36.52 -12.86 11.73
C GLY A 217 -35.33 -12.58 10.80
N ASP A 218 -35.24 -13.31 9.69
CA ASP A 218 -34.09 -13.26 8.76
C ASP A 218 -33.94 -11.95 8.01
N ASP A 219 -35.04 -11.31 7.60
CA ASP A 219 -35.01 -10.03 6.89
C ASP A 219 -34.52 -8.87 7.76
N GLN A 220 -34.81 -8.90 9.06
CA GLN A 220 -34.36 -7.90 10.01
C GLN A 220 -32.86 -8.09 10.31
N GLU A 221 -32.41 -9.32 10.42
CA GLU A 221 -31.00 -9.65 10.63
C GLU A 221 -30.15 -9.30 9.38
N ARG A 222 -30.62 -9.61 8.18
CA ARG A 222 -30.01 -9.19 6.89
C ARG A 222 -29.93 -7.66 6.77
N LYS A 223 -30.97 -6.93 7.15
CA LYS A 223 -30.96 -5.46 7.16
C LYS A 223 -29.94 -4.90 8.14
N TRP A 224 -29.87 -5.45 9.35
CA TRP A 224 -28.87 -5.05 10.35
C TRP A 224 -27.45 -5.33 9.87
N ARG A 225 -27.15 -6.49 9.30
CA ARG A 225 -25.85 -6.81 8.71
C ARG A 225 -25.47 -5.82 7.62
N LYS A 226 -26.38 -5.49 6.70
CA LYS A 226 -26.15 -4.48 5.65
C LYS A 226 -25.89 -3.08 6.22
N ILE A 227 -26.61 -2.65 7.24
CA ILE A 227 -26.41 -1.37 7.92
C ILE A 227 -25.03 -1.35 8.60
N VAL A 228 -24.70 -2.38 9.35
CA VAL A 228 -23.42 -2.50 10.06
C VAL A 228 -22.25 -2.52 9.07
N ALA A 229 -22.33 -3.34 8.02
CA ALA A 229 -21.31 -3.43 6.98
C ALA A 229 -21.11 -2.12 6.19
N SER A 230 -22.12 -1.24 6.15
CA SER A 230 -22.03 0.07 5.50
C SER A 230 -21.31 1.15 6.34
N LEU A 231 -21.01 0.87 7.61
CA LEU A 231 -20.35 1.84 8.49
C LEU A 231 -18.89 2.09 8.06
N PRO A 232 -18.46 3.34 7.95
CA PRO A 232 -17.09 3.69 7.59
C PRO A 232 -16.13 3.49 8.77
N SER A 233 -15.84 2.23 9.11
CA SER A 233 -15.14 1.81 10.32
C SER A 233 -13.75 2.43 10.48
N ALA A 234 -12.92 2.41 9.41
CA ALA A 234 -11.58 2.99 9.46
C ALA A 234 -11.62 4.52 9.62
N PHE A 235 -12.59 5.19 8.96
CA PHE A 235 -12.80 6.62 9.12
C PHE A 235 -13.22 6.98 10.55
N MET A 236 -14.17 6.22 11.13
CA MET A 236 -14.61 6.42 12.51
C MET A 236 -13.48 6.22 13.51
N VAL A 237 -12.70 5.15 13.36
CA VAL A 237 -11.54 4.85 14.21
C VAL A 237 -10.46 5.94 14.05
N PHE A 238 -10.21 6.42 12.83
CA PHE A 238 -9.27 7.52 12.61
C PHE A 238 -9.76 8.84 13.23
N LEU A 239 -11.04 9.19 13.05
CA LEU A 239 -11.65 10.38 13.64
C LEU A 239 -11.60 10.34 15.18
N LEU A 240 -11.90 9.17 15.77
CA LEU A 240 -11.71 8.95 17.20
C LEU A 240 -10.26 9.25 17.62
N GLY A 241 -9.27 8.76 16.87
CA GLY A 241 -7.86 9.04 17.13
C GLY A 241 -7.51 10.53 17.09
N VAL A 242 -8.07 11.30 16.15
CA VAL A 242 -7.90 12.76 16.07
C VAL A 242 -8.52 13.46 17.28
N ILE A 243 -9.74 13.09 17.67
CA ILE A 243 -10.42 13.63 18.84
C ILE A 243 -9.59 13.37 20.11
N LEU A 244 -9.10 12.13 20.28
CA LEU A 244 -8.26 11.77 21.41
C LEU A 244 -6.93 12.51 21.43
N ALA A 245 -6.32 12.78 20.27
CA ALA A 245 -5.11 13.59 20.16
C ALA A 245 -5.34 15.03 20.67
N ILE A 246 -6.47 15.63 20.31
CA ILE A 246 -6.85 16.98 20.73
C ILE A 246 -7.14 17.02 22.25
N ILE A 247 -7.84 16.01 22.78
CA ILE A 247 -8.13 15.89 24.23
C ILE A 247 -6.83 15.72 25.02
N ARG A 248 -5.90 14.91 24.51
CA ARG A 248 -4.61 14.62 25.16
C ARG A 248 -3.72 15.84 25.24
N GLU A 249 -3.74 16.69 24.21
CA GLU A 249 -2.89 17.86 24.11
C GLU A 249 -3.66 19.10 23.61
N PRO A 250 -4.51 19.73 24.44
CA PRO A 250 -5.35 20.87 23.99
C PRO A 250 -4.53 22.08 23.51
N LYS A 251 -3.27 22.19 23.95
CA LYS A 251 -2.35 23.27 23.53
C LYS A 251 -1.90 23.14 22.07
N VAL A 252 -2.09 21.99 21.45
CA VAL A 252 -1.75 21.75 20.03
C VAL A 252 -2.43 22.77 19.13
N ILE A 253 -3.71 23.07 19.38
CA ILE A 253 -4.51 24.01 18.57
C ILE A 253 -4.00 25.45 18.69
N LYS A 254 -3.57 25.85 19.89
CA LYS A 254 -3.09 27.23 20.14
C LYS A 254 -1.74 27.57 19.49
N GLY A 255 -0.99 26.55 19.07
CA GLY A 255 0.32 26.69 18.46
C GLY A 255 0.36 26.55 16.95
N PHE A 256 -0.77 26.54 16.26
CA PHE A 256 -0.79 26.43 14.79
C PHE A 256 -0.32 27.71 14.13
N LYS A 257 0.63 27.54 13.22
CA LYS A 257 0.98 28.55 12.22
C LYS A 257 0.30 28.13 10.94
N PHE A 258 -0.56 29.00 10.43
CA PHE A 258 -1.24 28.78 9.15
C PHE A 258 -0.33 29.19 7.99
N GLY A 259 -0.35 28.41 6.94
CA GLY A 259 0.39 28.64 5.71
C GLY A 259 1.25 27.44 5.30
N PRO A 260 1.66 27.39 4.02
CA PRO A 260 2.52 26.33 3.52
C PRO A 260 3.92 26.43 4.13
N SER A 261 4.61 25.30 4.21
CA SER A 261 6.04 25.28 4.51
C SER A 261 6.83 25.97 3.40
N SER A 262 7.93 26.63 3.77
CA SER A 262 8.84 27.24 2.80
C SER A 262 9.59 26.14 2.03
N MET A 263 9.19 25.88 0.79
CA MET A 263 9.89 24.92 -0.06
C MET A 263 11.24 25.49 -0.48
N GLN A 264 12.30 24.77 -0.17
CA GLN A 264 13.67 25.15 -0.56
C GLN A 264 14.33 24.01 -1.30
N VAL A 265 15.14 24.33 -2.32
CA VAL A 265 15.93 23.33 -3.04
C VAL A 265 17.03 22.80 -2.13
N VAL A 266 17.04 21.49 -1.91
CA VAL A 266 18.04 20.84 -1.07
C VAL A 266 19.40 20.83 -1.76
N LYS A 267 20.40 21.36 -1.08
CA LYS A 267 21.79 21.31 -1.55
C LYS A 267 22.40 19.96 -1.20
N ILE A 268 22.70 19.14 -2.20
CA ILE A 268 23.24 17.80 -2.04
C ILE A 268 24.74 17.82 -2.35
N SER A 269 25.58 17.57 -1.34
CA SER A 269 27.04 17.50 -1.49
C SER A 269 27.49 16.20 -2.18
N LYS A 270 28.73 16.16 -2.71
CA LYS A 270 29.29 14.92 -3.30
C LYS A 270 29.31 13.75 -2.29
N SER A 271 29.61 14.05 -1.03
CA SER A 271 29.58 13.03 0.04
C SER A 271 28.18 12.52 0.32
N ALA A 272 27.14 13.40 0.27
CA ALA A 272 25.75 13.03 0.44
C ALA A 272 25.26 12.15 -0.74
N TRP A 273 25.66 12.43 -1.97
CA TRP A 273 25.37 11.56 -3.12
C TRP A 273 25.97 10.16 -2.92
N LYS A 274 27.25 10.06 -2.53
CA LYS A 274 27.89 8.75 -2.27
C LYS A 274 27.20 7.99 -1.14
N ARG A 275 26.99 8.65 0.00
CA ARG A 275 26.32 8.00 1.16
C ARG A 275 24.87 7.63 0.84
N GLY A 276 24.12 8.53 0.21
CA GLY A 276 22.75 8.28 -0.23
C GLY A 276 22.64 7.09 -1.16
N PHE A 277 23.55 6.99 -2.16
CA PHE A 277 23.57 5.83 -3.05
C PHE A 277 23.87 4.52 -2.32
N VAL A 278 24.94 4.47 -1.54
CA VAL A 278 25.40 3.22 -0.89
C VAL A 278 24.46 2.78 0.21
N LYS A 279 24.12 3.67 1.16
CA LYS A 279 23.32 3.33 2.32
C LYS A 279 21.80 3.37 2.06
N GLY A 280 21.34 4.18 1.09
CA GLY A 280 19.91 4.35 0.80
C GLY A 280 19.45 3.63 -0.45
N THR A 281 20.05 3.95 -1.63
CA THR A 281 19.59 3.42 -2.94
C THR A 281 19.78 1.91 -3.05
N ILE A 282 20.97 1.39 -2.73
CA ILE A 282 21.27 -0.04 -2.87
C ILE A 282 20.29 -0.92 -2.10
N PRO A 283 19.99 -0.69 -0.81
CA PRO A 283 19.00 -1.51 -0.10
C PRO A 283 17.56 -1.22 -0.51
N GLN A 284 17.25 -0.01 -0.99
CA GLN A 284 15.88 0.35 -1.41
C GLN A 284 15.52 -0.22 -2.78
N LEU A 285 16.45 -0.35 -3.70
CA LEU A 285 16.16 -0.70 -5.08
C LEU A 285 15.47 -2.07 -5.24
N PRO A 286 15.93 -3.18 -4.60
CA PRO A 286 15.22 -4.44 -4.65
C PRO A 286 13.79 -4.34 -4.11
N LEU A 287 13.60 -3.61 -3.00
CA LEU A 287 12.29 -3.41 -2.40
C LEU A 287 11.36 -2.60 -3.32
N SER A 288 11.89 -1.57 -3.98
CA SER A 288 11.11 -0.78 -4.95
C SER A 288 10.70 -1.60 -6.17
N ILE A 289 11.61 -2.39 -6.75
CA ILE A 289 11.29 -3.26 -7.90
C ILE A 289 10.24 -4.31 -7.50
N LEU A 290 10.49 -5.04 -6.42
CA LEU A 290 9.68 -6.20 -6.05
C LEU A 290 8.33 -5.81 -5.44
N ASN A 291 8.34 -4.91 -4.46
CA ASN A 291 7.11 -4.56 -3.73
C ASN A 291 6.36 -3.39 -4.37
N SER A 292 7.08 -2.33 -4.77
CA SER A 292 6.44 -1.09 -5.20
C SER A 292 6.11 -1.05 -6.69
N VAL A 293 6.62 -1.98 -7.49
CA VAL A 293 6.27 -2.11 -8.91
C VAL A 293 5.63 -3.47 -9.17
N ILE A 294 6.34 -4.58 -8.93
CA ILE A 294 5.86 -5.92 -9.33
C ILE A 294 4.67 -6.36 -8.48
N ALA A 295 4.81 -6.35 -7.15
CA ALA A 295 3.76 -6.82 -6.26
C ALA A 295 2.52 -5.91 -6.30
N VAL A 296 2.70 -4.58 -6.41
CA VAL A 296 1.57 -3.65 -6.50
C VAL A 296 0.82 -3.79 -7.82
N CYS A 297 1.52 -4.00 -8.95
CA CYS A 297 0.86 -4.25 -10.22
C CYS A 297 0.11 -5.57 -10.22
N LYS A 298 0.71 -6.64 -9.64
CA LYS A 298 0.03 -7.93 -9.51
C LYS A 298 -1.21 -7.80 -8.63
N LEU A 299 -1.11 -7.18 -7.47
CA LEU A 299 -2.25 -6.93 -6.60
C LEU A 299 -3.33 -6.08 -7.27
N SER A 300 -2.94 -5.03 -8.01
CA SER A 300 -3.89 -4.22 -8.77
C SER A 300 -4.65 -5.04 -9.82
N THR A 301 -3.96 -5.96 -10.51
CA THR A 301 -4.59 -6.84 -11.50
C THR A 301 -5.56 -7.83 -10.86
N ASP A 302 -5.21 -8.35 -9.67
CA ASP A 302 -6.05 -9.31 -8.94
C ASP A 302 -7.32 -8.66 -8.39
N LEU A 303 -7.21 -7.45 -7.84
CA LEU A 303 -8.33 -6.74 -7.23
C LEU A 303 -9.16 -5.91 -8.23
N PHE A 304 -8.57 -5.48 -9.34
CA PHE A 304 -9.18 -4.61 -10.36
C PHE A 304 -8.83 -5.10 -11.77
N PRO A 305 -9.34 -6.27 -12.20
CA PRO A 305 -8.99 -6.86 -13.50
C PRO A 305 -9.39 -5.97 -14.68
N GLU A 306 -10.38 -5.09 -14.51
CA GLU A 306 -10.85 -4.14 -15.52
C GLU A 306 -9.90 -2.93 -15.70
N LYS A 307 -8.91 -2.74 -14.81
CA LYS A 307 -7.98 -1.61 -14.86
C LYS A 307 -6.61 -2.04 -15.39
N SER A 308 -6.09 -1.30 -16.35
CA SER A 308 -4.76 -1.56 -16.91
C SER A 308 -3.67 -0.86 -16.11
N VAL A 309 -3.13 -1.53 -15.09
CA VAL A 309 -1.97 -1.05 -14.33
C VAL A 309 -0.73 -1.81 -14.81
N THR A 310 0.20 -1.13 -15.47
CA THR A 310 1.38 -1.79 -16.05
C THR A 310 2.65 -1.47 -15.26
N VAL A 311 3.54 -2.46 -15.15
CA VAL A 311 4.82 -2.31 -14.44
C VAL A 311 5.71 -1.21 -15.06
N THR A 312 5.63 -1.01 -16.36
CA THR A 312 6.31 0.08 -17.07
C THR A 312 5.81 1.44 -16.59
N SER A 313 4.48 1.65 -16.61
CA SER A 313 3.88 2.91 -16.18
C SER A 313 4.15 3.21 -14.72
N VAL A 314 3.98 2.21 -13.83
CA VAL A 314 4.24 2.36 -12.40
C VAL A 314 5.70 2.67 -12.13
N SER A 315 6.64 2.01 -12.80
CA SER A 315 8.08 2.28 -12.68
C SER A 315 8.43 3.71 -13.09
N VAL A 316 7.86 4.19 -14.22
CA VAL A 316 8.05 5.55 -14.71
C VAL A 316 7.47 6.58 -13.76
N THR A 317 6.24 6.38 -13.25
CA THR A 317 5.61 7.33 -12.32
C THR A 317 6.36 7.42 -11.00
N VAL A 318 6.79 6.29 -10.42
CA VAL A 318 7.64 6.29 -9.21
C VAL A 318 8.96 7.01 -9.47
N GLY A 319 9.57 6.80 -10.62
CA GLY A 319 10.77 7.53 -11.05
C GLY A 319 10.55 9.04 -11.07
N LEU A 320 9.51 9.50 -11.77
CA LEU A 320 9.17 10.93 -11.90
C LEU A 320 8.83 11.58 -10.56
N MET A 321 8.08 10.91 -9.67
CA MET A 321 7.77 11.44 -8.34
C MET A 321 9.04 11.78 -7.56
N ASN A 322 10.04 10.91 -7.57
CA ASN A 322 11.29 11.13 -6.84
C ASN A 322 12.21 12.14 -7.55
N LEU A 323 12.22 12.13 -8.88
CA LEU A 323 12.98 13.11 -9.67
C LEU A 323 12.45 14.54 -9.53
N THR A 324 11.20 14.71 -9.13
CA THR A 324 10.62 16.05 -8.90
C THR A 324 10.64 16.43 -7.41
N GLY A 325 10.08 15.60 -6.51
CA GLY A 325 9.86 15.97 -5.12
C GLY A 325 11.13 16.02 -4.26
N CYS A 326 12.07 15.10 -4.49
CA CYS A 326 13.27 15.02 -3.63
C CYS A 326 14.17 16.27 -3.74
N TRP A 327 14.16 17.00 -4.85
CA TRP A 327 14.89 18.27 -4.95
C TRP A 327 14.38 19.33 -3.98
N PHE A 328 13.09 19.28 -3.62
CA PHE A 328 12.46 20.22 -2.70
C PHE A 328 12.36 19.67 -1.27
N GLY A 329 13.04 18.58 -0.96
CA GLY A 329 13.02 17.97 0.38
C GLY A 329 11.74 17.18 0.69
N ALA A 330 10.89 16.89 -0.30
CA ALA A 330 9.80 15.97 -0.11
C ALA A 330 10.35 14.53 0.04
N MET A 331 9.82 13.77 0.97
CA MET A 331 10.31 12.42 1.26
C MET A 331 10.36 11.54 0.01
N PRO A 332 11.39 10.69 -0.14
CA PRO A 332 11.43 9.67 -1.17
C PRO A 332 10.21 8.73 -1.07
N CYS A 333 9.50 8.55 -2.18
CA CYS A 333 8.23 7.86 -2.18
C CYS A 333 8.08 6.83 -3.31
N CYS A 334 7.16 5.89 -3.11
CA CYS A 334 6.82 4.86 -4.08
C CYS A 334 5.37 4.42 -3.88
N HIS A 335 4.85 3.56 -4.75
CA HIS A 335 3.57 2.91 -4.49
C HIS A 335 3.76 1.72 -3.55
N GLY A 336 2.82 1.49 -2.66
CA GLY A 336 2.89 0.39 -1.70
C GLY A 336 1.75 -0.62 -1.89
N ALA A 337 2.11 -1.89 -2.11
CA ALA A 337 1.11 -2.96 -2.17
C ALA A 337 0.28 -3.05 -0.88
N GLY A 338 0.89 -2.83 0.29
CA GLY A 338 0.18 -2.81 1.57
C GLY A 338 -0.78 -1.64 1.72
N GLY A 339 -0.48 -0.47 1.14
CA GLY A 339 -1.41 0.66 1.13
C GLY A 339 -2.61 0.40 0.22
N LEU A 340 -2.39 -0.20 -0.95
CA LEU A 340 -3.45 -0.65 -1.84
C LEU A 340 -4.36 -1.68 -1.13
N ALA A 341 -3.76 -2.70 -0.50
CA ALA A 341 -4.50 -3.70 0.28
C ALA A 341 -5.31 -3.05 1.41
N GLY A 342 -4.71 -2.13 2.17
CA GLY A 342 -5.39 -1.41 3.24
C GLY A 342 -6.55 -0.56 2.74
N GLN A 343 -6.37 0.19 1.65
CA GLN A 343 -7.47 0.96 1.07
C GLN A 343 -8.59 0.06 0.52
N TYR A 344 -8.23 -1.05 -0.13
CA TYR A 344 -9.19 -2.04 -0.62
C TYR A 344 -9.99 -2.65 0.55
N LYS A 345 -9.33 -3.12 1.61
CA LYS A 345 -9.96 -3.72 2.80
C LYS A 345 -11.03 -2.83 3.42
N PHE A 346 -10.80 -1.53 3.42
CA PHE A 346 -11.73 -0.56 3.97
C PHE A 346 -12.69 0.07 2.94
N GLY A 347 -12.84 -0.54 1.78
CA GLY A 347 -13.87 -0.17 0.80
C GLY A 347 -13.43 0.77 -0.30
N GLY A 348 -12.15 1.08 -0.45
CA GLY A 348 -11.61 1.80 -1.61
C GLY A 348 -11.71 0.95 -2.88
N ARG A 349 -12.46 1.42 -3.86
CA ARG A 349 -12.71 0.68 -5.11
C ARG A 349 -12.40 1.50 -6.37
N SER A 350 -11.98 2.75 -6.22
CA SER A 350 -11.69 3.65 -7.34
C SER A 350 -10.45 4.51 -7.12
N GLY A 351 -9.96 5.14 -8.18
CA GLY A 351 -8.92 6.17 -8.07
C GLY A 351 -9.38 7.41 -7.32
N GLY A 352 -10.70 7.61 -7.17
CA GLY A 352 -11.27 8.67 -6.35
C GLY A 352 -10.88 8.56 -4.88
N CYS A 353 -10.78 7.34 -4.34
CA CYS A 353 -10.32 7.07 -2.98
C CYS A 353 -8.94 7.69 -2.69
N VAL A 354 -7.95 7.35 -3.51
CA VAL A 354 -6.59 7.86 -3.33
C VAL A 354 -6.47 9.34 -3.72
N ALA A 355 -7.29 9.82 -4.65
CA ALA A 355 -7.36 11.23 -4.99
C ALA A 355 -7.94 12.09 -3.85
N LEU A 356 -8.94 11.56 -3.13
CA LEU A 356 -9.47 12.20 -1.91
C LEU A 356 -8.39 12.29 -0.82
N LEU A 357 -7.67 11.18 -0.57
CA LEU A 357 -6.52 11.20 0.34
C LEU A 357 -5.48 12.23 -0.10
N GLY A 358 -5.21 12.31 -1.41
CA GLY A 358 -4.29 13.29 -1.99
C GLY A 358 -4.74 14.72 -1.79
N ALA A 359 -6.01 15.03 -2.07
CA ALA A 359 -6.60 16.34 -1.86
C ALA A 359 -6.53 16.74 -0.37
N THR A 360 -6.82 15.82 0.54
CA THR A 360 -6.73 16.05 1.98
C THR A 360 -5.29 16.36 2.40
N LYS A 361 -4.30 15.57 1.96
CA LYS A 361 -2.87 15.82 2.23
C LYS A 361 -2.44 17.19 1.69
N LEU A 362 -2.85 17.53 0.47
CA LEU A 362 -2.53 18.79 -0.18
C LEU A 362 -3.11 19.99 0.61
N VAL A 363 -4.38 19.93 0.99
CA VAL A 363 -5.02 20.97 1.80
C VAL A 363 -4.32 21.11 3.15
N LEU A 364 -4.05 20.01 3.85
CA LEU A 364 -3.35 20.04 5.13
C LEU A 364 -1.94 20.62 5.00
N GLY A 365 -1.19 20.26 3.96
CA GLY A 365 0.14 20.79 3.68
C GLY A 365 0.14 22.28 3.35
N LEU A 366 -0.86 22.77 2.62
CA LEU A 366 -1.00 24.18 2.25
C LEU A 366 -1.50 25.05 3.43
N VAL A 367 -2.43 24.52 4.23
CA VAL A 367 -3.08 25.28 5.31
C VAL A 367 -2.29 25.22 6.60
N LEU A 368 -1.83 24.05 7.02
CA LEU A 368 -1.18 23.82 8.31
C LEU A 368 0.35 23.67 8.21
N GLY A 369 0.87 23.38 7.00
CA GLY A 369 2.30 23.17 6.78
C GLY A 369 2.91 22.19 7.79
N GLY A 370 4.05 22.56 8.38
CA GLY A 370 4.72 21.75 9.42
C GLY A 370 3.97 21.68 10.75
N SER A 371 2.96 22.54 11.01
CA SER A 371 2.23 22.54 12.29
C SER A 371 1.44 21.27 12.57
N ILE A 372 1.09 20.50 11.51
CA ILE A 372 0.37 19.25 11.65
C ILE A 372 1.15 18.17 12.42
N VAL A 373 2.48 18.27 12.49
CA VAL A 373 3.33 17.38 13.30
C VAL A 373 2.85 17.32 14.75
N LYS A 374 2.36 18.43 15.29
CA LYS A 374 1.87 18.52 16.67
C LYS A 374 0.65 17.61 16.90
N ILE A 375 -0.30 17.57 15.96
CA ILE A 375 -1.45 16.66 16.04
C ILE A 375 -0.99 15.22 15.90
N LEU A 376 -0.15 14.95 14.91
CA LEU A 376 0.31 13.59 14.63
C LEU A 376 1.15 13.00 15.77
N SER A 377 1.97 13.83 16.45
CA SER A 377 2.74 13.38 17.62
C SER A 377 1.88 13.04 18.84
N ALA A 378 0.71 13.68 18.96
CA ALA A 378 -0.27 13.42 20.02
C ALA A 378 -1.23 12.26 19.66
N PHE A 379 -1.25 11.81 18.40
CA PHE A 379 -2.18 10.79 17.92
C PHE A 379 -1.94 9.44 18.63
N PRO A 380 -3.01 8.70 19.04
CA PRO A 380 -2.87 7.38 19.66
C PRO A 380 -2.25 6.37 18.69
N VAL A 381 -1.02 5.95 18.96
CA VAL A 381 -0.27 5.05 18.06
C VAL A 381 -0.89 3.65 18.01
N GLY A 382 -1.56 3.24 19.10
CA GLY A 382 -2.33 1.99 19.14
C GLY A 382 -3.40 1.94 18.05
N VAL A 383 -4.10 3.05 17.83
CA VAL A 383 -5.13 3.18 16.78
C VAL A 383 -4.53 3.06 15.37
N LEU A 384 -3.36 3.68 15.13
CA LEU A 384 -2.64 3.49 13.86
C LEU A 384 -2.21 2.03 13.66
N GLY A 385 -1.79 1.36 14.75
CA GLY A 385 -1.49 -0.06 14.75
C GLY A 385 -2.69 -0.91 14.32
N VAL A 386 -3.89 -0.58 14.76
CA VAL A 386 -5.11 -1.31 14.34
C VAL A 386 -5.33 -1.22 12.84
N LEU A 387 -5.26 -0.02 12.24
CA LEU A 387 -5.41 0.15 10.79
C LEU A 387 -4.32 -0.59 10.01
N LEU A 388 -3.08 -0.55 10.50
CA LEU A 388 -1.95 -1.27 9.90
C LEU A 388 -2.12 -2.79 9.97
N LEU A 389 -2.73 -3.31 11.05
CA LEU A 389 -2.99 -4.74 11.23
C LEU A 389 -3.87 -5.28 10.09
N PHE A 390 -5.00 -4.63 9.83
CA PHE A 390 -5.92 -5.06 8.78
C PHE A 390 -5.32 -4.91 7.38
N ALA A 391 -4.58 -3.84 7.11
CA ALA A 391 -3.85 -3.68 5.86
C ALA A 391 -2.80 -4.79 5.66
N GLY A 392 -2.14 -5.22 6.75
CA GLY A 392 -1.17 -6.31 6.73
C GLY A 392 -1.81 -7.67 6.48
N ILE A 393 -2.93 -7.96 7.13
CA ILE A 393 -3.70 -9.20 6.93
C ILE A 393 -4.19 -9.28 5.49
N GLU A 394 -4.80 -8.23 4.95
CA GLU A 394 -5.31 -8.19 3.57
C GLU A 394 -4.21 -8.47 2.55
N LEU A 395 -3.02 -7.85 2.73
CA LEU A 395 -1.88 -8.12 1.86
C LEU A 395 -1.37 -9.55 1.99
N ALA A 396 -1.37 -10.13 3.19
CA ALA A 396 -0.94 -11.52 3.43
C ALA A 396 -1.91 -12.52 2.78
N MET A 397 -3.20 -12.22 2.77
CA MET A 397 -4.23 -13.07 2.16
C MET A 397 -4.09 -13.22 0.64
N CYS A 398 -3.33 -12.36 -0.04
CA CYS A 398 -3.02 -12.53 -1.46
C CYS A 398 -2.32 -13.86 -1.78
N ALA A 399 -1.69 -14.50 -0.80
CA ALA A 399 -1.02 -15.79 -1.00
C ALA A 399 -1.95 -17.02 -0.92
N ARG A 400 -3.24 -16.83 -0.62
CA ARG A 400 -4.25 -17.90 -0.50
C ARG A 400 -4.54 -18.64 -1.80
N ASP A 401 -4.23 -18.02 -2.96
CA ASP A 401 -4.48 -18.58 -4.30
C ASP A 401 -3.49 -19.68 -4.71
N MET A 402 -2.45 -19.95 -3.90
CA MET A 402 -1.45 -20.99 -4.16
C MET A 402 -1.99 -22.39 -3.82
N LYS A 403 -2.31 -23.18 -4.85
CA LYS A 403 -2.98 -24.49 -4.70
C LYS A 403 -2.02 -25.69 -4.71
N SER A 404 -0.83 -25.56 -5.34
CA SER A 404 0.10 -26.67 -5.45
C SER A 404 1.11 -26.68 -4.29
N LYS A 405 1.50 -27.90 -3.84
CA LYS A 405 2.53 -28.06 -2.81
C LYS A 405 3.86 -27.38 -3.18
N HIS A 406 4.21 -27.38 -4.48
CA HIS A 406 5.43 -26.73 -4.95
C HIS A 406 5.37 -25.21 -4.82
N GLU A 407 4.25 -24.61 -5.19
CA GLU A 407 4.04 -23.16 -5.06
C GLU A 407 4.03 -22.74 -3.61
N SER A 408 3.27 -23.44 -2.75
CA SER A 408 3.23 -23.19 -1.32
C SER A 408 4.62 -23.29 -0.67
N PHE A 409 5.44 -24.28 -1.08
CA PHE A 409 6.81 -24.41 -0.58
C PHE A 409 7.66 -23.18 -0.94
N VAL A 410 7.62 -22.73 -2.20
CA VAL A 410 8.35 -21.52 -2.65
C VAL A 410 7.89 -20.29 -1.90
N VAL A 411 6.56 -20.11 -1.73
CA VAL A 411 5.98 -18.99 -0.95
C VAL A 411 6.52 -18.99 0.48
N LEU A 412 6.46 -20.13 1.17
CA LEU A 412 6.88 -20.24 2.57
C LEU A 412 8.38 -20.00 2.75
N VAL A 413 9.22 -20.56 1.87
CA VAL A 413 10.68 -20.32 1.91
C VAL A 413 10.99 -18.83 1.67
N CYS A 414 10.40 -18.24 0.64
CA CYS A 414 10.55 -16.82 0.34
C CYS A 414 10.14 -15.95 1.54
N THR A 415 8.99 -16.26 2.14
CA THR A 415 8.43 -15.53 3.29
C THR A 415 9.32 -15.66 4.52
N ALA A 416 9.70 -16.88 4.89
CA ALA A 416 10.52 -17.14 6.09
C ALA A 416 11.86 -16.42 6.02
N VAL A 417 12.55 -16.51 4.88
CA VAL A 417 13.85 -15.84 4.69
C VAL A 417 13.69 -14.32 4.63
N SER A 418 12.63 -13.80 4.02
CA SER A 418 12.35 -12.35 4.02
C SER A 418 12.14 -11.81 5.42
N LEU A 419 11.39 -12.52 6.27
CA LEU A 419 11.07 -12.08 7.63
C LEU A 419 12.28 -12.16 8.55
N VAL A 420 12.98 -13.30 8.57
CA VAL A 420 14.17 -13.51 9.44
C VAL A 420 15.30 -12.58 9.01
N GLY A 421 15.55 -12.46 7.71
CA GLY A 421 16.61 -11.58 7.19
C GLY A 421 16.21 -10.11 7.14
N SER A 422 14.96 -9.77 7.49
CA SER A 422 14.39 -8.41 7.34
C SER A 422 14.65 -7.79 5.96
N SER A 423 14.70 -8.65 4.93
CA SER A 423 15.12 -8.28 3.58
C SER A 423 14.30 -9.00 2.50
N ALA A 424 13.48 -8.22 1.77
CA ALA A 424 12.75 -8.74 0.63
C ALA A 424 13.69 -9.27 -0.48
N ALA A 425 14.90 -8.72 -0.60
CA ALA A 425 15.88 -9.17 -1.58
C ALA A 425 16.39 -10.59 -1.28
N LEU A 426 16.68 -10.90 -0.01
CA LEU A 426 17.10 -12.25 0.39
C LEU A 426 15.98 -13.26 0.16
N GLY A 427 14.72 -12.91 0.54
CA GLY A 427 13.57 -13.75 0.28
C GLY A 427 13.33 -13.98 -1.21
N PHE A 428 13.50 -12.94 -2.03
CA PHE A 428 13.41 -13.06 -3.48
C PHE A 428 14.45 -14.05 -4.04
N VAL A 429 15.72 -13.87 -3.72
CA VAL A 429 16.80 -14.75 -4.21
C VAL A 429 16.55 -16.20 -3.80
N THR A 430 16.25 -16.44 -2.53
CA THR A 430 15.97 -17.79 -2.03
C THR A 430 14.70 -18.40 -2.63
N GLY A 431 13.65 -17.59 -2.83
CA GLY A 431 12.43 -18.01 -3.52
C GLY A 431 12.69 -18.39 -4.99
N MET A 432 13.49 -17.59 -5.71
CA MET A 432 13.91 -17.88 -7.08
C MET A 432 14.73 -19.18 -7.16
N VAL A 433 15.71 -19.36 -6.27
CA VAL A 433 16.54 -20.58 -6.19
C VAL A 433 15.67 -21.79 -5.89
N ALA A 434 14.79 -21.71 -4.89
CA ALA A 434 13.87 -22.80 -4.56
C ALA A 434 12.97 -23.17 -5.75
N HIS A 435 12.40 -22.16 -6.42
CA HIS A 435 11.59 -22.38 -7.61
C HIS A 435 12.37 -23.07 -8.75
N LEU A 436 13.59 -22.60 -9.02
CA LEU A 436 14.47 -23.19 -10.03
C LEU A 436 14.84 -24.64 -9.71
N LEU A 437 15.25 -24.93 -8.47
CA LEU A 437 15.60 -26.28 -8.03
C LEU A 437 14.41 -27.25 -8.16
N LEU A 438 13.21 -26.82 -7.79
CA LEU A 438 11.99 -27.63 -7.95
C LEU A 438 11.64 -27.87 -9.43
N ARG A 439 11.89 -26.90 -10.32
CA ARG A 439 11.77 -27.09 -11.76
C ARG A 439 12.79 -28.08 -12.31
N LEU A 440 14.07 -27.96 -11.93
CA LEU A 440 15.13 -28.87 -12.33
C LEU A 440 14.83 -30.32 -11.89
N ARG A 441 14.32 -30.50 -10.66
CA ARG A 441 13.88 -31.82 -10.18
C ARG A 441 12.77 -32.44 -11.05
N LYS A 442 11.82 -31.64 -11.55
CA LYS A 442 10.76 -32.10 -12.46
C LYS A 442 11.29 -32.51 -13.83
N LEU A 443 12.37 -31.87 -14.31
CA LEU A 443 13.00 -32.19 -15.59
C LEU A 443 13.88 -33.45 -15.50
N GLY A 444 14.51 -33.74 -14.36
CA GLY A 444 15.36 -34.91 -14.11
C GLY A 444 14.61 -36.22 -13.75
N GLY A 445 13.25 -36.18 -13.63
CA GLY A 445 12.44 -37.38 -13.40
C GLY A 445 12.28 -38.23 -14.66
N PRO A 446 12.21 -39.58 -14.57
CA PRO A 446 12.10 -40.44 -15.74
C PRO A 446 10.76 -40.23 -16.47
N LYS A 447 10.86 -39.86 -17.75
CA LYS A 447 9.81 -39.72 -18.78
C LYS A 447 9.11 -38.37 -18.87
N ARG A 448 9.62 -37.53 -19.77
CA ARG A 448 8.91 -37.09 -21.00
C ARG A 448 9.93 -36.38 -21.91
N VAL A 449 10.58 -37.17 -22.75
CA VAL A 449 11.19 -36.69 -23.99
C VAL A 449 10.04 -36.35 -24.93
N GLY A 450 9.64 -35.12 -24.95
CA GLY A 450 8.59 -34.60 -25.81
C GLY A 450 8.22 -33.18 -25.38
N SER A 451 8.76 -32.24 -26.11
CA SER A 451 8.42 -30.81 -26.10
C SER A 451 9.27 -29.88 -25.24
N ILE A 452 10.47 -29.63 -25.74
CA ILE A 452 11.27 -28.45 -25.35
C ILE A 452 10.65 -27.12 -25.90
N SER A 453 9.77 -27.22 -26.90
CA SER A 453 9.15 -26.08 -27.57
C SER A 453 7.97 -25.44 -26.77
N SER A 454 7.35 -26.16 -25.86
CA SER A 454 6.26 -25.61 -25.01
C SER A 454 6.77 -24.90 -23.74
N PHE A 455 8.07 -24.88 -23.53
CA PHE A 455 8.70 -24.30 -22.34
C PHE A 455 8.60 -22.76 -22.29
N TRP A 456 8.48 -22.10 -23.44
CA TRP A 456 8.52 -20.64 -23.56
C TRP A 456 7.16 -20.00 -23.92
N MET A 457 6.13 -20.77 -24.22
CA MET A 457 4.87 -20.23 -24.75
C MET A 457 3.66 -20.24 -23.80
N ASN A 458 3.72 -20.81 -22.61
CA ASN A 458 2.60 -20.84 -21.66
C ASN A 458 2.93 -20.04 -20.39
N ASN A 459 2.99 -18.73 -20.50
CA ASN A 459 2.70 -17.80 -19.45
C ASN A 459 1.73 -16.76 -20.01
N PRO A 460 0.43 -16.78 -19.59
CA PRO A 460 -0.46 -15.69 -19.85
C PRO A 460 -0.08 -14.42 -19.07
#